data_c5e472f1506b05f00af2ed7a3c9fbadc
#
_entry.id   c5e472f1506b05f00af2ed7a3c9fbadc
#
_cell.length_a   1.000
_cell.length_b   1.000
_cell.length_c   1.000
_cell.angle_alpha   90.00
_cell.angle_beta   90.00
_cell.angle_gamma   90.00
#
_symmetry.space_group_name_H-M   'P 1'
#
loop_
_entity.id
_entity.type
_entity.pdbx_description
1 polymer ?
#
loop_
_entity_poly.entity_id
_entity_poly.type
_entity_poly.pdbx_seq_one_letter_code
_entity_poly.pdbx_strand_id
1 'polypeptide(L)'
;MKFVLMLIGGLLPGWLYAQADREPLFTSFDGTRIHYDVIGAGQPVVLLHGFITNGESWKRAPVRQALADAGFRVVTLDLRGNGRSDRPHTAEAYQYDAELKDVMALMKHLGLTNYDVVGYSRGAILTAKLLTMKAPVRRAVMGGMSADFTDPNWYRRKNFFEALTKPGSHPELQEAVAYAKRSGADTLALARLQEFQPTASRAELGRITVPLLVVNGDQDHDNGDPQSLIDIVPGARLVTVPGTHNTTMSTPAFAQAVLMFLKQ
;
A
#
# COMPACT_ATOMS: atom_id res chain seq x y z
N MET A 1 -70.11 -14.57 -35.51
CA MET A 1 -68.93 -13.73 -35.27
C MET A 1 -68.08 -14.35 -34.16
N LYS A 2 -66.94 -14.99 -34.51
CA LYS A 2 -66.04 -15.62 -33.57
C LYS A 2 -64.83 -14.69 -33.41
N PHE A 3 -64.60 -14.13 -32.23
CA PHE A 3 -63.44 -13.38 -31.92
C PHE A 3 -62.27 -14.33 -31.52
N VAL A 4 -61.17 -14.29 -32.26
CA VAL A 4 -59.92 -14.99 -31.95
C VAL A 4 -59.07 -14.02 -31.16
N LEU A 5 -58.76 -14.38 -29.91
CA LEU A 5 -57.87 -13.66 -29.06
C LEU A 5 -56.42 -14.17 -29.35
N MET A 6 -55.58 -13.33 -29.97
CA MET A 6 -54.15 -13.60 -30.14
C MET A 6 -53.40 -13.21 -28.88
N LEU A 7 -52.87 -14.20 -28.17
CA LEU A 7 -51.90 -14.01 -27.07
C LEU A 7 -50.51 -13.77 -27.68
N ILE A 8 -50.02 -12.54 -27.58
CA ILE A 8 -48.62 -12.21 -27.90
C ILE A 8 -47.80 -12.51 -26.68
N GLY A 9 -47.11 -13.65 -26.70
CA GLY A 9 -46.12 -14.02 -25.71
C GLY A 9 -44.84 -13.20 -25.90
N GLY A 10 -44.63 -12.19 -25.07
CA GLY A 10 -43.38 -11.44 -25.02
C GLY A 10 -42.28 -12.28 -24.37
N LEU A 11 -41.34 -12.76 -25.17
CA LEU A 11 -40.05 -13.30 -24.68
C LEU A 11 -39.18 -12.13 -24.21
N LEU A 12 -39.05 -11.98 -22.90
CA LEU A 12 -38.03 -11.14 -22.32
C LEU A 12 -36.66 -11.86 -22.46
N PRO A 13 -35.65 -11.22 -23.06
CA PRO A 13 -34.34 -11.84 -23.10
C PRO A 13 -33.71 -11.78 -21.71
N GLY A 14 -33.66 -12.92 -21.03
CA GLY A 14 -32.92 -13.13 -19.78
C GLY A 14 -31.42 -13.12 -20.04
N TRP A 15 -30.82 -11.95 -20.13
CA TRP A 15 -29.37 -11.79 -20.12
C TRP A 15 -28.93 -11.10 -18.83
N LEU A 16 -29.30 -11.66 -17.68
CA LEU A 16 -28.58 -11.46 -16.42
C LEU A 16 -27.56 -12.58 -16.30
N TYR A 17 -26.50 -12.49 -17.08
CA TYR A 17 -25.30 -13.26 -16.75
C TYR A 17 -24.81 -12.74 -15.41
N ALA A 18 -24.86 -13.62 -14.42
CA ALA A 18 -24.08 -13.47 -13.20
C ALA A 18 -22.64 -13.18 -13.63
N GLN A 19 -22.20 -11.95 -13.45
CA GLN A 19 -20.81 -11.59 -13.49
C GLN A 19 -20.22 -12.34 -12.30
N ALA A 20 -19.67 -13.53 -12.56
CA ALA A 20 -18.91 -14.26 -11.55
C ALA A 20 -17.95 -13.27 -10.95
N ASP A 21 -17.90 -13.18 -9.61
CA ASP A 21 -17.01 -12.34 -8.83
C ASP A 21 -15.56 -12.68 -9.17
N ARG A 22 -15.10 -12.21 -10.33
CA ARG A 22 -13.67 -12.21 -10.65
C ARG A 22 -13.07 -11.13 -9.79
N GLU A 23 -12.28 -11.54 -8.81
CA GLU A 23 -11.49 -10.62 -8.03
C GLU A 23 -10.77 -9.64 -8.96
N PRO A 24 -10.83 -8.32 -8.72
CA PRO A 24 -10.26 -7.33 -9.63
C PRO A 24 -8.75 -7.49 -9.70
N LEU A 25 -8.28 -7.94 -10.85
CA LEU A 25 -6.87 -8.10 -11.20
C LEU A 25 -6.52 -7.12 -12.32
N PHE A 26 -5.47 -6.36 -12.10
CA PHE A 26 -4.87 -5.47 -13.08
C PHE A 26 -3.57 -6.08 -13.60
N THR A 27 -3.38 -6.14 -14.91
CA THR A 27 -2.11 -6.55 -15.52
C THR A 27 -1.20 -5.35 -15.68
N SER A 28 -0.07 -5.36 -14.99
CA SER A 28 0.90 -4.28 -14.95
C SER A 28 1.80 -4.26 -16.19
N PHE A 29 2.75 -3.32 -16.22
CA PHE A 29 3.62 -2.99 -17.36
C PHE A 29 4.48 -4.14 -17.86
N ASP A 30 4.77 -5.13 -17.00
CA ASP A 30 5.62 -6.30 -17.29
C ASP A 30 4.85 -7.63 -17.31
N GLY A 31 3.51 -7.57 -17.29
CA GLY A 31 2.64 -8.73 -17.26
C GLY A 31 2.30 -9.24 -15.85
N THR A 32 2.92 -8.69 -14.80
CA THR A 32 2.60 -9.03 -13.40
C THR A 32 1.15 -8.64 -13.09
N ARG A 33 0.36 -9.58 -12.55
CA ARG A 33 -1.02 -9.33 -12.16
C ARG A 33 -1.08 -8.81 -10.74
N ILE A 34 -1.72 -7.67 -10.57
CA ILE A 34 -1.87 -6.98 -9.29
C ILE A 34 -3.33 -7.06 -8.86
N HIS A 35 -3.56 -7.67 -7.72
CA HIS A 35 -4.87 -7.67 -7.07
C HIS A 35 -5.11 -6.32 -6.42
N TYR A 36 -6.31 -5.78 -6.58
CA TYR A 36 -6.71 -4.53 -5.95
C TYR A 36 -8.19 -4.56 -5.54
N ASP A 37 -8.61 -3.60 -4.75
CA ASP A 37 -9.99 -3.42 -4.32
C ASP A 37 -10.29 -1.93 -4.19
N VAL A 38 -11.52 -1.55 -4.50
CA VAL A 38 -11.96 -0.14 -4.49
C VAL A 38 -13.26 -0.03 -3.74
N ILE A 39 -13.33 0.92 -2.78
CA ILE A 39 -14.58 1.30 -2.11
C ILE A 39 -14.78 2.80 -2.15
N GLY A 40 -16.02 3.23 -1.98
CA GLY A 40 -16.36 4.66 -1.95
C GLY A 40 -16.27 5.34 -3.31
N ALA A 41 -16.44 6.65 -3.31
CA ALA A 41 -16.40 7.50 -4.49
C ALA A 41 -15.86 8.90 -4.11
N GLY A 42 -15.37 9.67 -5.11
CA GLY A 42 -14.84 11.02 -4.90
C GLY A 42 -13.33 11.10 -5.00
N GLN A 43 -12.67 11.91 -4.15
CA GLN A 43 -11.22 12.10 -4.21
C GLN A 43 -10.48 10.76 -4.00
N PRO A 44 -9.62 10.35 -4.95
CA PRO A 44 -8.91 9.09 -4.83
C PRO A 44 -7.84 9.10 -3.74
N VAL A 45 -7.74 7.99 -3.02
CA VAL A 45 -6.64 7.70 -2.10
C VAL A 45 -6.19 6.25 -2.26
N VAL A 46 -4.88 6.03 -2.41
CA VAL A 46 -4.29 4.70 -2.46
C VAL A 46 -3.62 4.36 -1.14
N LEU A 47 -3.87 3.14 -0.65
CA LEU A 47 -3.32 2.63 0.60
C LEU A 47 -2.25 1.57 0.32
N LEU A 48 -1.00 1.84 0.73
CA LEU A 48 0.17 0.98 0.52
C LEU A 48 0.52 0.26 1.81
N HIS A 49 0.43 -1.06 1.80
CA HIS A 49 0.65 -1.90 2.98
C HIS A 49 2.14 -2.09 3.34
N GLY A 50 2.41 -2.58 4.56
CA GLY A 50 3.74 -2.86 5.08
C GLY A 50 4.35 -4.17 4.56
N PHE A 51 5.56 -4.47 5.08
CA PHE A 51 6.25 -5.73 4.80
C PHE A 51 5.55 -6.92 5.49
N ILE A 52 5.60 -8.09 4.87
CA ILE A 52 4.94 -9.34 5.34
C ILE A 52 3.41 -9.20 5.53
N THR A 53 2.78 -8.22 4.88
CA THR A 53 1.33 -8.03 4.89
C THR A 53 0.80 -7.91 3.45
N ASN A 54 -0.48 -7.60 3.32
CA ASN A 54 -1.15 -7.38 2.05
C ASN A 54 -2.33 -6.40 2.23
N GLY A 55 -3.14 -6.18 1.20
CA GLY A 55 -4.28 -5.26 1.23
C GLY A 55 -5.32 -5.57 2.30
N GLU A 56 -5.41 -6.82 2.78
CA GLU A 56 -6.32 -7.19 3.87
C GLU A 56 -5.99 -6.49 5.20
N SER A 57 -4.74 -6.07 5.40
CA SER A 57 -4.37 -5.27 6.57
C SER A 57 -5.13 -3.94 6.62
N TRP A 58 -5.30 -3.31 5.47
CA TRP A 58 -6.09 -2.09 5.33
C TRP A 58 -7.59 -2.32 5.45
N LYS A 59 -8.10 -3.47 4.97
CA LYS A 59 -9.53 -3.82 5.11
C LYS A 59 -9.94 -3.98 6.57
N ARG A 60 -9.03 -4.46 7.42
CA ARG A 60 -9.24 -4.58 8.86
C ARG A 60 -9.00 -3.29 9.64
N ALA A 61 -8.27 -2.33 9.05
CA ALA A 61 -7.98 -1.06 9.69
C ALA A 61 -9.14 -0.06 9.56
N PRO A 62 -9.52 0.65 10.63
CA PRO A 62 -10.64 1.61 10.61
C PRO A 62 -10.49 2.70 9.55
N VAL A 63 -9.27 3.08 9.20
CA VAL A 63 -8.98 4.18 8.27
C VAL A 63 -9.59 3.98 6.89
N ARG A 64 -9.62 2.74 6.38
CA ARG A 64 -10.16 2.44 5.05
C ARG A 64 -11.65 2.79 4.96
N GLN A 65 -12.44 2.32 5.93
CA GLN A 65 -13.87 2.60 5.96
C GLN A 65 -14.14 4.08 6.29
N ALA A 66 -13.41 4.66 7.25
CA ALA A 66 -13.55 6.07 7.61
C ALA A 66 -13.30 7.02 6.42
N LEU A 67 -12.34 6.70 5.55
CA LEU A 67 -12.10 7.46 4.33
C LEU A 67 -13.26 7.30 3.33
N ALA A 68 -13.75 6.09 3.12
CA ALA A 68 -14.87 5.84 2.21
C ALA A 68 -16.15 6.56 2.68
N ASP A 69 -16.48 6.49 3.97
CA ASP A 69 -17.64 7.16 4.58
C ASP A 69 -17.51 8.70 4.50
N ALA A 70 -16.27 9.19 4.42
CA ALA A 70 -15.98 10.61 4.28
C ALA A 70 -15.96 11.10 2.82
N GLY A 71 -16.32 10.26 1.86
CA GLY A 71 -16.43 10.60 0.44
C GLY A 71 -15.12 10.48 -0.35
N PHE A 72 -14.19 9.62 0.11
CA PHE A 72 -13.01 9.27 -0.70
C PHE A 72 -13.26 7.99 -1.51
N ARG A 73 -12.65 7.92 -2.69
CA ARG A 73 -12.50 6.67 -3.46
C ARG A 73 -11.23 5.98 -2.99
N VAL A 74 -11.36 4.96 -2.17
CA VAL A 74 -10.24 4.28 -1.52
C VAL A 74 -9.81 3.07 -2.36
N VAL A 75 -8.57 3.09 -2.82
CA VAL A 75 -7.93 1.99 -3.56
C VAL A 75 -6.96 1.28 -2.61
N THR A 76 -7.15 -0.02 -2.40
CA THR A 76 -6.18 -0.90 -1.76
C THR A 76 -5.66 -1.89 -2.78
N LEU A 77 -4.40 -2.29 -2.66
CA LEU A 77 -3.83 -3.31 -3.53
C LEU A 77 -2.96 -4.27 -2.73
N ASP A 78 -2.79 -5.46 -3.25
CA ASP A 78 -1.70 -6.35 -2.84
C ASP A 78 -0.49 -5.97 -3.70
N LEU A 79 0.56 -5.41 -3.11
CA LEU A 79 1.80 -5.11 -3.85
C LEU A 79 2.37 -6.39 -4.45
N ARG A 80 3.09 -6.30 -5.62
CA ARG A 80 3.75 -7.48 -6.20
C ARG A 80 4.53 -8.26 -5.14
N GLY A 81 4.54 -9.57 -5.22
CA GLY A 81 5.16 -10.42 -4.23
C GLY A 81 4.30 -10.71 -2.99
N ASN A 82 3.13 -10.11 -2.85
CA ASN A 82 2.27 -10.21 -1.67
C ASN A 82 0.83 -10.62 -2.02
N GLY A 83 0.13 -11.15 -1.04
CA GLY A 83 -1.29 -11.41 -1.08
C GLY A 83 -1.73 -12.25 -2.29
N ARG A 84 -2.69 -11.76 -3.05
CA ARG A 84 -3.25 -12.37 -4.26
C ARG A 84 -2.62 -11.86 -5.56
N SER A 85 -1.69 -10.90 -5.48
CA SER A 85 -0.86 -10.49 -6.60
C SER A 85 0.15 -11.57 -6.97
N ASP A 86 0.63 -11.54 -8.21
CA ASP A 86 1.69 -12.44 -8.66
C ASP A 86 2.96 -12.22 -7.81
N ARG A 87 3.67 -13.33 -7.58
CA ARG A 87 4.86 -13.41 -6.72
C ARG A 87 6.06 -13.94 -7.53
N PRO A 88 6.57 -13.16 -8.49
CA PRO A 88 7.72 -13.60 -9.26
C PRO A 88 8.94 -13.80 -8.36
N HIS A 89 9.81 -14.78 -8.70
CA HIS A 89 11.02 -15.06 -7.93
C HIS A 89 12.28 -14.49 -8.58
N THR A 90 12.17 -14.00 -9.81
CA THR A 90 13.32 -13.45 -10.53
C THR A 90 13.67 -12.05 -10.04
N ALA A 91 14.94 -11.68 -10.08
CA ALA A 91 15.44 -10.38 -9.69
C ALA A 91 14.87 -9.26 -10.57
N GLU A 92 14.78 -9.51 -11.87
CA GLU A 92 14.33 -8.56 -12.89
C GLU A 92 12.93 -8.02 -12.60
N ALA A 93 12.07 -8.86 -12.01
CA ALA A 93 10.70 -8.49 -11.68
C ALA A 93 10.59 -7.44 -10.56
N TYR A 94 11.67 -7.16 -9.81
CA TYR A 94 11.65 -6.22 -8.69
C TYR A 94 12.57 -5.01 -8.90
N GLN A 95 13.38 -5.03 -9.95
CA GLN A 95 14.32 -3.96 -10.27
C GLN A 95 13.61 -2.68 -10.75
N TYR A 96 14.35 -1.57 -10.75
CA TYR A 96 13.93 -0.29 -11.33
C TYR A 96 12.58 0.23 -10.80
N ASP A 97 12.40 0.16 -9.50
CA ASP A 97 11.20 0.64 -8.81
C ASP A 97 9.89 -0.02 -9.32
N ALA A 98 9.93 -1.32 -9.62
CA ALA A 98 8.82 -2.05 -10.21
C ALA A 98 7.51 -1.92 -9.44
N GLU A 99 7.54 -1.95 -8.09
CA GLU A 99 6.35 -1.77 -7.25
C GLU A 99 5.70 -0.39 -7.43
N LEU A 100 6.51 0.66 -7.60
CA LEU A 100 6.00 2.02 -7.83
C LEU A 100 5.39 2.13 -9.22
N LYS A 101 5.99 1.46 -10.21
CA LYS A 101 5.42 1.38 -11.55
C LYS A 101 4.07 0.68 -11.55
N ASP A 102 3.90 -0.39 -10.73
CA ASP A 102 2.58 -1.03 -10.54
C ASP A 102 1.55 -0.05 -10.00
N VAL A 103 1.89 0.66 -8.92
CA VAL A 103 0.99 1.65 -8.31
C VAL A 103 0.60 2.71 -9.34
N MET A 104 1.57 3.31 -10.03
CA MET A 104 1.30 4.36 -11.03
C MET A 104 0.48 3.82 -12.21
N ALA A 105 0.78 2.61 -12.68
CA ALA A 105 0.04 1.98 -13.78
C ALA A 105 -1.39 1.63 -13.37
N LEU A 106 -1.61 1.13 -12.14
CA LEU A 106 -2.94 0.88 -11.61
C LEU A 106 -3.75 2.18 -11.48
N MET A 107 -3.16 3.27 -10.96
CA MET A 107 -3.85 4.56 -10.88
C MET A 107 -4.25 5.05 -12.26
N LYS A 108 -3.36 4.95 -13.25
CA LYS A 108 -3.66 5.27 -14.65
C LYS A 108 -4.76 4.39 -15.24
N HIS A 109 -4.73 3.08 -14.97
CA HIS A 109 -5.76 2.13 -15.41
C HIS A 109 -7.15 2.50 -14.85
N LEU A 110 -7.21 2.96 -13.61
CA LEU A 110 -8.44 3.41 -12.96
C LEU A 110 -8.88 4.83 -13.38
N GLY A 111 -8.12 5.50 -14.25
CA GLY A 111 -8.38 6.88 -14.69
C GLY A 111 -8.09 7.94 -13.62
N LEU A 112 -7.22 7.63 -12.65
CA LEU A 112 -6.91 8.48 -11.51
C LEU A 112 -5.62 9.26 -11.78
N THR A 113 -5.74 10.53 -12.13
CA THR A 113 -4.62 11.40 -12.52
C THR A 113 -4.11 12.30 -11.39
N ASN A 114 -4.82 12.36 -10.27
CA ASN A 114 -4.44 13.09 -9.05
C ASN A 114 -5.05 12.38 -7.85
N TYR A 115 -4.22 11.90 -6.93
CA TYR A 115 -4.63 11.05 -5.81
C TYR A 115 -3.83 11.33 -4.54
N ASP A 116 -4.38 10.95 -3.42
CA ASP A 116 -3.67 10.92 -2.15
C ASP A 116 -3.01 9.56 -1.94
N VAL A 117 -1.97 9.51 -1.12
CA VAL A 117 -1.28 8.25 -0.77
C VAL A 117 -1.17 8.12 0.73
N VAL A 118 -1.50 6.94 1.26
CA VAL A 118 -1.25 6.57 2.64
C VAL A 118 -0.44 5.29 2.65
N GLY A 119 0.81 5.35 3.13
CA GLY A 119 1.66 4.18 3.30
C GLY A 119 2.00 3.93 4.75
N TYR A 120 2.06 2.65 5.15
CA TYR A 120 2.47 2.26 6.49
C TYR A 120 3.70 1.36 6.46
N SER A 121 4.67 1.60 7.36
CA SER A 121 5.91 0.82 7.42
C SER A 121 6.62 0.82 6.05
N ARG A 122 6.85 -0.34 5.43
CA ARG A 122 7.41 -0.39 4.07
C ARG A 122 6.56 0.41 3.05
N GLY A 123 5.25 0.45 3.20
CA GLY A 123 4.37 1.32 2.38
C GLY A 123 4.72 2.80 2.50
N ALA A 124 5.23 3.26 3.64
CA ALA A 124 5.73 4.62 3.80
C ALA A 124 7.00 4.88 2.97
N ILE A 125 7.90 3.90 2.86
CA ILE A 125 9.08 3.99 1.98
C ILE A 125 8.64 4.13 0.51
N LEU A 126 7.65 3.32 0.09
CA LEU A 126 7.08 3.43 -1.25
C LEU A 126 6.42 4.81 -1.48
N THR A 127 5.73 5.33 -0.47
CA THR A 127 5.15 6.69 -0.51
C THR A 127 6.23 7.74 -0.73
N ALA A 128 7.32 7.71 0.05
CA ALA A 128 8.44 8.62 -0.11
C ALA A 128 9.03 8.54 -1.54
N LYS A 129 9.19 7.33 -2.08
CA LYS A 129 9.71 7.15 -3.42
C LYS A 129 8.76 7.70 -4.50
N LEU A 130 7.44 7.48 -4.39
CA LEU A 130 6.45 8.09 -5.29
C LEU A 130 6.58 9.62 -5.32
N LEU A 131 6.76 10.25 -4.15
CA LEU A 131 6.95 11.70 -4.05
C LEU A 131 8.22 12.17 -4.75
N THR A 132 9.35 11.46 -4.57
CA THR A 132 10.61 11.82 -5.24
C THR A 132 10.58 11.55 -6.74
N MET A 133 9.77 10.61 -7.21
CA MET A 133 9.49 10.37 -8.63
C MET A 133 8.51 11.39 -9.23
N LYS A 134 8.01 12.34 -8.44
CA LYS A 134 7.02 13.35 -8.85
C LYS A 134 5.74 12.72 -9.40
N ALA A 135 5.31 11.59 -8.82
CA ALA A 135 3.99 11.05 -9.09
C ALA A 135 2.91 12.11 -8.76
N PRO A 136 1.75 12.08 -9.42
CA PRO A 136 0.70 13.10 -9.25
C PRO A 136 -0.04 12.95 -7.92
N VAL A 137 0.70 13.04 -6.81
CA VAL A 137 0.21 12.93 -5.44
C VAL A 137 -0.20 14.31 -4.93
N ARG A 138 -1.43 14.43 -4.44
CA ARG A 138 -1.98 15.66 -3.86
C ARG A 138 -1.56 15.86 -2.41
N ARG A 139 -1.68 14.80 -1.60
CA ARG A 139 -1.26 14.72 -0.19
C ARG A 139 -0.73 13.34 0.10
N ALA A 140 0.21 13.24 1.04
CA ALA A 140 0.79 11.97 1.43
C ALA A 140 0.81 11.78 2.94
N VAL A 141 0.63 10.52 3.37
CA VAL A 141 0.78 10.11 4.76
C VAL A 141 1.80 8.97 4.82
N MET A 142 2.79 9.13 5.68
CA MET A 142 3.78 8.09 6.00
C MET A 142 3.58 7.65 7.45
N GLY A 143 3.20 6.40 7.66
CA GLY A 143 2.99 5.83 8.99
C GLY A 143 4.09 4.85 9.40
N GLY A 144 4.52 4.89 10.67
CA GLY A 144 5.43 3.90 11.26
C GLY A 144 6.82 3.84 10.60
N MET A 145 7.40 5.00 10.24
CA MET A 145 8.68 5.08 9.55
C MET A 145 9.44 6.35 9.91
N SER A 146 10.76 6.25 10.00
CA SER A 146 11.72 7.34 10.10
C SER A 146 12.46 7.58 8.79
N ALA A 147 13.44 8.47 8.77
CA ALA A 147 14.31 8.67 7.62
C ALA A 147 15.47 7.65 7.52
N ASP A 148 15.55 6.67 8.40
CA ASP A 148 16.67 5.70 8.41
C ASP A 148 16.71 4.85 7.12
N PHE A 149 15.58 4.63 6.47
CA PHE A 149 15.53 3.93 5.17
C PHE A 149 16.31 4.63 4.06
N THR A 150 16.68 5.90 4.24
CA THR A 150 17.48 6.66 3.26
C THR A 150 18.95 6.25 3.26
N ASP A 151 19.40 5.56 4.30
CA ASP A 151 20.74 4.97 4.34
C ASP A 151 20.76 3.70 3.47
N PRO A 152 21.58 3.66 2.40
CA PRO A 152 21.72 2.45 1.58
C PRO A 152 22.23 1.24 2.39
N ASN A 153 22.85 1.50 3.55
CA ASN A 153 23.30 0.47 4.48
C ASN A 153 22.33 0.17 5.62
N TRP A 154 21.11 0.68 5.55
CA TRP A 154 20.12 0.45 6.59
C TRP A 154 20.02 -1.03 6.97
N TYR A 155 20.46 -1.32 8.19
CA TYR A 155 20.67 -2.69 8.69
C TYR A 155 19.38 -3.52 8.62
N ARG A 156 18.21 -2.92 8.91
CA ARG A 156 16.93 -3.62 8.96
C ARG A 156 16.60 -4.29 7.61
N ARG A 157 16.84 -3.60 6.50
CA ARG A 157 16.66 -4.15 5.15
C ARG A 157 17.58 -5.34 4.91
N LYS A 158 18.86 -5.20 5.23
CA LYS A 158 19.87 -6.25 5.05
C LYS A 158 19.58 -7.47 5.91
N ASN A 159 19.25 -7.24 7.19
CA ASN A 159 18.96 -8.32 8.13
C ASN A 159 17.73 -9.12 7.70
N PHE A 160 16.64 -8.46 7.24
CA PHE A 160 15.48 -9.17 6.70
C PHE A 160 15.82 -9.97 5.45
N PHE A 161 16.59 -9.41 4.52
CA PHE A 161 17.03 -10.16 3.34
C PHE A 161 17.81 -11.42 3.74
N GLU A 162 18.76 -11.29 4.65
CA GLU A 162 19.55 -12.42 5.13
C GLU A 162 18.71 -13.43 5.92
N ALA A 163 17.84 -12.98 6.81
CA ALA A 163 16.95 -13.88 7.57
C ALA A 163 16.05 -14.72 6.67
N LEU A 164 15.61 -14.16 5.54
CA LEU A 164 14.76 -14.84 4.56
C LEU A 164 15.55 -15.81 3.66
N THR A 165 16.83 -15.52 3.39
CA THR A 165 17.67 -16.29 2.45
C THR A 165 18.64 -17.24 3.13
N LYS A 166 19.02 -16.96 4.39
CA LYS A 166 20.00 -17.73 5.18
C LYS A 166 19.37 -18.10 6.53
N PRO A 167 18.70 -19.25 6.65
CA PRO A 167 18.05 -19.65 7.91
C PRO A 167 19.02 -19.57 9.11
N GLY A 168 18.60 -18.92 10.19
CA GLY A 168 19.37 -18.79 11.42
C GLY A 168 20.38 -17.63 11.46
N SER A 169 20.53 -16.86 10.38
CA SER A 169 21.48 -15.72 10.34
C SER A 169 21.09 -14.58 11.30
N HIS A 170 19.80 -14.42 11.55
CA HIS A 170 19.23 -13.34 12.37
C HIS A 170 18.22 -13.91 13.37
N PRO A 171 18.67 -14.36 14.56
CA PRO A 171 17.78 -14.94 15.59
C PRO A 171 16.66 -13.98 16.01
N GLU A 172 16.92 -12.67 16.05
CA GLU A 172 15.98 -11.62 16.41
C GLU A 172 14.81 -11.48 15.40
N LEU A 173 14.97 -11.95 14.18
CA LEU A 173 13.94 -11.92 13.13
C LEU A 173 13.24 -13.27 12.91
N GLN A 174 13.60 -14.30 13.67
CA GLN A 174 13.03 -15.64 13.48
C GLN A 174 11.50 -15.67 13.59
N GLU A 175 10.94 -14.93 14.55
CA GLU A 175 9.48 -14.88 14.71
C GLU A 175 8.80 -14.17 13.52
N ALA A 176 9.39 -13.12 12.99
CA ALA A 176 8.87 -12.44 11.80
C ALA A 176 8.92 -13.35 10.56
N VAL A 177 9.99 -14.11 10.38
CA VAL A 177 10.12 -15.12 9.29
C VAL A 177 9.13 -16.26 9.49
N ALA A 178 8.98 -16.76 10.72
CA ALA A 178 8.00 -17.79 11.05
C ALA A 178 6.57 -17.31 10.81
N TYR A 179 6.25 -16.07 11.18
CA TYR A 179 4.98 -15.43 10.90
C TYR A 179 4.73 -15.35 9.38
N ALA A 180 5.73 -14.91 8.60
CA ALA A 180 5.61 -14.86 7.14
C ALA A 180 5.22 -16.22 6.56
N LYS A 181 5.89 -17.29 6.98
CA LYS A 181 5.59 -18.65 6.54
C LYS A 181 4.18 -19.09 6.95
N ARG A 182 3.78 -18.85 8.21
CA ARG A 182 2.44 -19.24 8.71
C ARG A 182 1.31 -18.47 8.03
N SER A 183 1.56 -17.21 7.64
CA SER A 183 0.60 -16.38 6.93
C SER A 183 0.49 -16.69 5.43
N GLY A 184 1.27 -17.65 4.92
CA GLY A 184 1.30 -18.00 3.50
C GLY A 184 2.02 -16.98 2.61
N ALA A 185 2.83 -16.09 3.20
CA ALA A 185 3.65 -15.18 2.43
C ALA A 185 4.79 -15.94 1.72
N ASP A 186 5.11 -15.53 0.51
CA ASP A 186 6.19 -16.10 -0.27
C ASP A 186 7.53 -15.52 0.17
N THR A 187 8.33 -16.32 0.88
CA THR A 187 9.60 -15.86 1.46
C THR A 187 10.66 -15.50 0.41
N LEU A 188 10.62 -16.10 -0.80
CA LEU A 188 11.53 -15.73 -1.88
C LEU A 188 11.12 -14.38 -2.48
N ALA A 189 9.83 -14.16 -2.72
CA ALA A 189 9.33 -12.87 -3.15
C ALA A 189 9.63 -11.77 -2.11
N LEU A 190 9.42 -12.06 -0.82
CA LEU A 190 9.78 -11.14 0.26
C LEU A 190 11.29 -10.81 0.28
N ALA A 191 12.15 -11.79 0.03
CA ALA A 191 13.58 -11.55 -0.08
C ALA A 191 13.90 -10.61 -1.25
N ARG A 192 13.27 -10.80 -2.42
CA ARG A 192 13.42 -9.89 -3.57
C ARG A 192 12.94 -8.46 -3.26
N LEU A 193 11.84 -8.32 -2.51
CA LEU A 193 11.36 -7.01 -2.06
C LEU A 193 12.36 -6.28 -1.16
N GLN A 194 13.14 -6.99 -0.36
CA GLN A 194 14.22 -6.40 0.45
C GLN A 194 15.47 -6.11 -0.39
N GLU A 195 15.84 -7.02 -1.28
CA GLU A 195 16.99 -6.85 -2.17
C GLU A 195 16.85 -5.60 -3.05
N PHE A 196 15.68 -5.40 -3.63
CA PHE A 196 15.38 -4.30 -4.55
C PHE A 196 14.45 -3.24 -3.92
N GLN A 197 14.50 -3.07 -2.60
CA GLN A 197 13.68 -2.05 -1.94
C GLN A 197 13.96 -0.67 -2.57
N PRO A 198 12.93 0.04 -3.01
CA PRO A 198 13.08 1.41 -3.49
C PRO A 198 13.75 2.31 -2.47
N THR A 199 14.61 3.17 -2.93
CA THR A 199 15.36 4.10 -2.08
C THR A 199 15.13 5.54 -2.50
N ALA A 200 15.21 6.44 -1.53
CA ALA A 200 15.26 7.88 -1.75
C ALA A 200 16.33 8.45 -0.83
N SER A 201 17.17 9.34 -1.33
CA SER A 201 18.16 10.02 -0.52
C SER A 201 17.53 11.13 0.33
N ARG A 202 18.20 11.52 1.41
CA ARG A 202 17.80 12.68 2.22
C ARG A 202 17.67 13.96 1.38
N ALA A 203 18.56 14.15 0.39
CA ALA A 203 18.51 15.31 -0.51
C ALA A 203 17.27 15.27 -1.44
N GLU A 204 16.83 14.11 -1.90
CA GLU A 204 15.59 13.97 -2.66
C GLU A 204 14.36 14.24 -1.79
N LEU A 205 14.33 13.72 -0.55
CA LEU A 205 13.26 14.00 0.41
C LEU A 205 13.14 15.50 0.72
N GLY A 206 14.27 16.21 0.86
CA GLY A 206 14.30 17.66 1.09
C GLY A 206 13.72 18.51 -0.06
N ARG A 207 13.46 17.92 -1.22
CA ARG A 207 12.83 18.59 -2.38
C ARG A 207 11.34 18.31 -2.52
N ILE A 208 10.77 17.51 -1.61
CA ILE A 208 9.33 17.22 -1.61
C ILE A 208 8.57 18.51 -1.27
N THR A 209 7.60 18.88 -2.10
CA THR A 209 6.70 20.01 -1.90
C THR A 209 5.26 19.59 -1.64
N VAL A 210 4.95 18.30 -1.80
CA VAL A 210 3.65 17.73 -1.51
C VAL A 210 3.41 17.79 -0.01
N PRO A 211 2.25 18.24 0.49
CA PRO A 211 1.91 18.20 1.89
C PRO A 211 2.04 16.78 2.46
N LEU A 212 2.86 16.63 3.51
CA LEU A 212 3.18 15.35 4.12
C LEU A 212 2.78 15.32 5.60
N LEU A 213 2.07 14.27 5.99
CA LEU A 213 1.84 13.89 7.38
C LEU A 213 2.66 12.65 7.72
N VAL A 214 3.40 12.70 8.82
CA VAL A 214 4.01 11.52 9.44
C VAL A 214 3.15 11.13 10.64
N VAL A 215 2.75 9.86 10.73
CA VAL A 215 1.97 9.34 11.87
C VAL A 215 2.75 8.20 12.51
N ASN A 216 3.07 8.32 13.79
CA ASN A 216 3.80 7.28 14.52
C ASN A 216 3.08 6.88 15.80
N GLY A 217 3.22 5.62 16.20
CA GLY A 217 2.77 5.16 17.51
C GLY A 217 3.67 5.69 18.63
N ASP A 218 3.10 5.99 19.80
CA ASP A 218 3.86 6.44 20.98
C ASP A 218 4.79 5.37 21.55
N GLN A 219 4.59 4.11 21.14
CA GLN A 219 5.41 2.96 21.49
C GLN A 219 6.05 2.30 20.24
N ASP A 220 6.04 2.99 19.10
CA ASP A 220 6.65 2.49 17.87
C ASP A 220 8.08 3.00 17.72
N HIS A 221 9.04 2.15 18.09
CA HIS A 221 10.48 2.40 17.99
C HIS A 221 11.17 1.53 16.92
N ASP A 222 10.41 0.76 16.14
CA ASP A 222 10.91 -0.28 15.25
C ASP A 222 11.76 0.27 14.09
N ASN A 223 11.41 1.46 13.59
CA ASN A 223 12.00 2.05 12.39
C ASN A 223 12.66 3.42 12.65
N GLY A 224 13.17 3.64 13.87
CA GLY A 224 13.87 4.85 14.25
C GLY A 224 12.96 6.02 14.64
N ASP A 225 13.55 7.22 14.78
CA ASP A 225 12.82 8.41 15.21
C ASP A 225 12.11 9.10 14.04
N PRO A 226 10.75 9.18 14.03
CA PRO A 226 9.99 9.82 12.98
C PRO A 226 10.30 11.33 12.85
N GLN A 227 10.83 11.99 13.88
CA GLN A 227 11.26 13.39 13.81
C GLN A 227 12.26 13.62 12.69
N SER A 228 13.10 12.62 12.38
CA SER A 228 14.08 12.69 11.30
C SER A 228 13.48 12.94 9.91
N LEU A 229 12.21 12.57 9.66
CA LEU A 229 11.49 12.93 8.42
C LEU A 229 11.05 14.39 8.44
N ILE A 230 10.61 14.89 9.59
CA ILE A 230 10.20 16.29 9.77
C ILE A 230 11.37 17.23 9.54
N ASP A 231 12.53 16.85 10.02
CA ASP A 231 13.77 17.64 9.87
C ASP A 231 14.26 17.74 8.42
N ILE A 232 13.83 16.81 7.55
CA ILE A 232 14.27 16.75 6.15
C ILE A 232 13.24 17.31 5.19
N VAL A 233 11.95 16.95 5.38
CA VAL A 233 10.89 17.26 4.42
C VAL A 233 10.24 18.61 4.78
N PRO A 234 10.39 19.66 3.94
CA PRO A 234 9.85 20.97 4.25
C PRO A 234 8.32 20.93 4.44
N GLY A 235 7.85 21.47 5.56
CA GLY A 235 6.42 21.55 5.86
C GLY A 235 5.75 20.24 6.24
N ALA A 236 6.51 19.16 6.41
CA ALA A 236 5.98 17.92 6.97
C ALA A 236 5.50 18.11 8.42
N ARG A 237 4.46 17.38 8.81
CA ARG A 237 3.88 17.43 10.15
C ARG A 237 3.93 16.06 10.79
N LEU A 238 4.24 15.99 12.09
CA LEU A 238 4.21 14.76 12.88
C LEU A 238 2.98 14.73 13.78
N VAL A 239 2.30 13.60 13.79
CA VAL A 239 1.25 13.28 14.75
C VAL A 239 1.60 11.96 15.43
N THR A 240 1.71 11.98 16.76
CA THR A 240 1.87 10.76 17.56
C THR A 240 0.50 10.29 18.04
N VAL A 241 0.24 8.99 17.89
CA VAL A 241 -0.99 8.34 18.31
C VAL A 241 -0.68 7.11 19.18
N PRO A 242 -1.61 6.59 19.97
CA PRO A 242 -1.36 5.40 20.77
C PRO A 242 -1.03 4.20 19.91
N GLY A 243 -0.03 3.39 20.30
CA GLY A 243 0.25 2.09 19.70
C GLY A 243 1.71 1.77 19.45
N THR A 244 1.97 0.49 19.22
CA THR A 244 3.25 -0.05 18.73
C THR A 244 3.26 -0.09 17.21
N HIS A 245 4.37 -0.48 16.59
CA HIS A 245 4.46 -0.65 15.13
C HIS A 245 3.31 -1.51 14.55
N ASN A 246 2.97 -2.58 15.24
CA ASN A 246 1.96 -3.54 14.77
C ASN A 246 0.51 -3.16 15.09
N THR A 247 0.27 -2.20 15.96
CA THR A 247 -1.08 -1.85 16.41
C THR A 247 -1.54 -0.46 15.97
N THR A 248 -0.64 0.47 15.77
CA THR A 248 -0.93 1.89 15.45
C THR A 248 -1.91 2.05 14.29
N MET A 249 -1.67 1.36 13.16
CA MET A 249 -2.51 1.45 11.96
C MET A 249 -3.96 1.00 12.22
N SER A 250 -4.17 0.14 13.21
CA SER A 250 -5.48 -0.41 13.57
C SER A 250 -6.24 0.45 14.58
N THR A 251 -5.67 1.58 15.01
CA THR A 251 -6.31 2.45 16.01
C THR A 251 -7.28 3.46 15.35
N PRO A 252 -8.37 3.83 16.03
CA PRO A 252 -9.22 4.94 15.59
C PRO A 252 -8.46 6.27 15.52
N ALA A 253 -7.46 6.48 16.39
CA ALA A 253 -6.63 7.69 16.41
C ALA A 253 -5.81 7.83 15.12
N PHE A 254 -5.22 6.74 14.58
CA PHE A 254 -4.57 6.75 13.29
C PHE A 254 -5.56 7.13 12.17
N ALA A 255 -6.73 6.50 12.14
CA ALA A 255 -7.76 6.79 11.16
C ALA A 255 -8.19 8.26 11.18
N GLN A 256 -8.38 8.82 12.38
CA GLN A 256 -8.74 10.23 12.56
C GLN A 256 -7.63 11.17 12.09
N ALA A 257 -6.38 10.92 12.44
CA ALA A 257 -5.24 11.74 12.01
C ALA A 257 -5.13 11.79 10.49
N VAL A 258 -5.21 10.63 9.82
CA VAL A 258 -5.20 10.53 8.36
C VAL A 258 -6.37 11.28 7.74
N LEU A 259 -7.59 11.03 8.22
CA LEU A 259 -8.80 11.65 7.69
C LEU A 259 -8.77 13.17 7.81
N MET A 260 -8.40 13.70 8.97
CA MET A 260 -8.32 15.14 9.20
C MET A 260 -7.30 15.81 8.28
N PHE A 261 -6.20 15.15 8.00
CA PHE A 261 -5.17 15.68 7.12
C PHE A 261 -5.60 15.67 5.65
N LEU A 262 -6.21 14.60 5.17
CA LEU A 262 -6.60 14.48 3.77
C LEU A 262 -7.79 15.38 3.39
N LYS A 263 -8.60 15.80 4.37
CA LYS A 263 -9.73 16.75 4.18
C LYS A 263 -9.32 18.22 4.08
N GLN A 264 -8.10 18.59 4.41
CA GLN A 264 -7.61 19.97 4.26
C GLN A 264 -7.47 20.37 2.79
#